data_6fb6344d215e0e72ec16ac86bffe0ca2
#
_entry.id   6fb6344d215e0e72ec16ac86bffe0ca2
#
_cell.length_a   1.000
_cell.length_b   1.000
_cell.length_c   1.000
_cell.angle_alpha   90.00
_cell.angle_beta   90.00
_cell.angle_gamma   90.00
#
_symmetry.space_group_name_H-M   'P 1'
#
loop_
_entity.id
_entity.type
_entity.pdbx_description
1 polymer ?
#
loop_
_entity_poly.entity_id
_entity_poly.type
_entity_poly.pdbx_seq_one_letter_code
_entity_poly.pdbx_strand_id
1 'polypeptide(L)'
;MSKQSPGLQKIKEWLHRYVPSEIAAITTAYLGFLCAFAATKNHTAASYASAMAENIGFYVVILFREFLKGRKQAKMQHKTYTLTMFLATCGGLLIEFGPGELLDSFLVRPVTIGLATHYMGIELGVLVGKLSADVTFFVPTILIYEFKKNYARKKAAREALS
;
A
#
# COMPACT_ATOMS: atom_id res chain seq x y z
N MET A 1 6.13 24.35 23.15
CA MET A 1 5.59 23.25 22.33
C MET A 1 5.62 23.69 20.87
N SER A 2 6.58 23.16 20.09
CA SER A 2 6.77 23.52 18.68
C SER A 2 5.57 23.00 17.86
N LYS A 3 4.79 23.90 17.25
CA LYS A 3 3.77 23.55 16.24
C LYS A 3 4.51 22.95 15.04
N GLN A 4 4.51 21.62 14.93
CA GLN A 4 5.01 20.94 13.73
C GLN A 4 4.24 21.46 12.50
N SER A 5 4.97 21.73 11.42
CA SER A 5 4.36 22.19 10.16
C SER A 5 3.28 21.19 9.68
N PRO A 6 2.16 21.65 9.10
CA PRO A 6 1.09 20.78 8.63
C PRO A 6 1.57 19.68 7.66
N GLY A 7 2.60 19.96 6.87
CA GLY A 7 3.23 19.00 5.96
C GLY A 7 3.93 17.85 6.68
N LEU A 8 4.70 18.14 7.73
CA LEU A 8 5.37 17.12 8.54
C LEU A 8 4.39 16.17 9.24
N GLN A 9 3.25 16.68 9.70
CA GLN A 9 2.21 15.84 10.31
C GLN A 9 1.60 14.88 9.28
N LYS A 10 1.35 15.35 8.06
CA LYS A 10 0.86 14.50 6.96
C LYS A 10 1.87 13.40 6.58
N ILE A 11 3.13 13.76 6.39
CA ILE A 11 4.19 12.78 6.08
C ILE A 11 4.28 11.72 7.17
N LYS A 12 4.24 12.12 8.45
CA LYS A 12 4.25 11.19 9.58
C LYS A 12 3.03 10.27 9.58
N GLU A 13 1.85 10.79 9.22
CA GLU A 13 0.62 9.99 9.07
C GLU A 13 0.77 8.93 7.96
N TRP A 14 1.31 9.31 6.79
CA TRP A 14 1.52 8.40 5.69
C TRP A 14 2.56 7.32 6.02
N LEU A 15 3.69 7.72 6.58
CA LEU A 15 4.71 6.77 7.04
C LEU A 15 4.14 5.79 8.06
N HIS A 16 3.41 6.27 9.06
CA HIS A 16 2.78 5.40 10.05
C HIS A 16 1.73 4.47 9.43
N ARG A 17 1.08 4.88 8.34
CA ARG A 17 0.09 4.08 7.63
C ARG A 17 0.73 2.99 6.77
N TYR A 18 1.73 3.33 5.96
CA TYR A 18 2.24 2.45 4.92
C TYR A 18 3.50 1.67 5.31
N VAL A 19 4.40 2.24 6.10
CA VAL A 19 5.66 1.58 6.47
C VAL A 19 5.48 0.20 7.11
N PRO A 20 4.54 -0.03 8.04
CA PRO A 20 4.35 -1.38 8.59
C PRO A 20 3.91 -2.41 7.55
N SER A 21 3.10 -2.01 6.57
CA SER A 21 2.68 -2.88 5.47
C SER A 21 3.84 -3.17 4.53
N GLU A 22 4.69 -2.17 4.27
CA GLU A 22 5.89 -2.32 3.45
C GLU A 22 6.92 -3.26 4.10
N ILE A 23 7.16 -3.14 5.40
CA ILE A 23 8.05 -4.06 6.13
C ILE A 23 7.52 -5.50 6.04
N ALA A 24 6.22 -5.70 6.20
CA ALA A 24 5.62 -7.02 6.06
C ALA A 24 5.75 -7.54 4.62
N ALA A 25 5.52 -6.68 3.63
CA ALA A 25 5.67 -7.01 2.21
C ALA A 25 7.08 -7.49 1.89
N ILE A 26 8.12 -6.73 2.29
CA ILE A 26 9.52 -7.12 2.09
C ILE A 26 9.82 -8.45 2.78
N THR A 27 9.36 -8.63 4.01
CA THR A 27 9.59 -9.87 4.78
C THR A 27 8.95 -11.07 4.10
N THR A 28 7.69 -10.95 3.68
CA THR A 28 6.97 -12.03 2.99
C THR A 28 7.53 -12.31 1.59
N ALA A 29 7.98 -11.28 0.88
CA ALA A 29 8.67 -11.43 -0.40
C ALA A 29 9.92 -12.30 -0.28
N TYR A 30 10.75 -12.00 0.71
CA TYR A 30 11.97 -12.75 0.98
C TYR A 30 11.68 -14.20 1.37
N LEU A 31 10.72 -14.43 2.26
CA LEU A 31 10.28 -15.77 2.65
C LEU A 31 9.69 -16.54 1.47
N GLY A 32 8.85 -15.91 0.66
CA GLY A 32 8.28 -16.50 -0.54
C GLY A 32 9.34 -16.94 -1.54
N PHE A 33 10.35 -16.09 -1.76
CA PHE A 33 11.49 -16.44 -2.60
C PHE A 33 12.22 -17.67 -2.08
N LEU A 34 12.63 -17.65 -0.81
CA LEU A 34 13.41 -18.74 -0.20
C LEU A 34 12.64 -20.07 -0.24
N CYS A 35 11.35 -20.05 0.14
CA CYS A 35 10.53 -21.26 0.14
C CYS A 35 10.38 -21.85 -1.27
N ALA A 36 10.06 -21.02 -2.26
CA ALA A 36 9.88 -21.46 -3.62
C ALA A 36 11.21 -21.92 -4.25
N PHE A 37 12.31 -21.24 -3.98
CA PHE A 37 13.62 -21.64 -4.46
C PHE A 37 14.10 -22.96 -3.83
N ALA A 38 13.86 -23.14 -2.52
CA ALA A 38 14.17 -24.40 -1.85
C ALA A 38 13.42 -25.59 -2.47
N ALA A 39 12.16 -25.38 -2.82
CA ALA A 39 11.29 -26.41 -3.40
C ALA A 39 11.58 -26.70 -4.88
N THR A 40 11.79 -25.65 -5.69
CA THR A 40 11.85 -25.79 -7.17
C THR A 40 13.24 -25.69 -7.76
N LYS A 41 14.20 -25.13 -7.03
CA LYS A 41 15.54 -24.75 -7.53
C LYS A 41 15.52 -23.85 -8.76
N ASN A 42 14.39 -23.17 -9.01
CA ASN A 42 14.16 -22.34 -10.18
C ASN A 42 14.00 -20.87 -9.76
N HIS A 43 14.92 -20.00 -10.21
CA HIS A 43 14.93 -18.58 -9.89
C HIS A 43 13.67 -17.86 -10.41
N THR A 44 13.17 -18.22 -11.61
CA THR A 44 11.97 -17.59 -12.17
C THR A 44 10.74 -17.90 -11.30
N ALA A 45 10.54 -19.18 -10.94
CA ALA A 45 9.44 -19.56 -10.05
C ALA A 45 9.54 -18.88 -8.67
N ALA A 46 10.76 -18.80 -8.12
CA ALA A 46 11.01 -18.11 -6.86
C ALA A 46 10.70 -16.60 -6.94
N SER A 47 11.02 -15.94 -8.06
CA SER A 47 10.73 -14.52 -8.26
C SER A 47 9.22 -14.24 -8.33
N TYR A 48 8.45 -15.08 -9.03
CA TYR A 48 6.99 -14.97 -9.04
C TYR A 48 6.37 -15.21 -7.66
N ALA A 49 6.84 -16.23 -6.94
CA ALA A 49 6.39 -16.50 -5.58
C ALA A 49 6.70 -15.35 -4.63
N SER A 50 7.87 -14.73 -4.78
CA SER A 50 8.27 -13.52 -4.04
C SER A 50 7.29 -12.38 -4.27
N ALA A 51 6.97 -12.06 -5.53
CA ALA A 51 6.05 -10.98 -5.88
C ALA A 51 4.64 -11.23 -5.32
N MET A 52 4.13 -12.46 -5.42
CA MET A 52 2.84 -12.81 -4.84
C MET A 52 2.83 -12.71 -3.31
N ALA A 53 3.89 -13.19 -2.65
CA ALA A 53 4.02 -13.11 -1.20
C ALA A 53 4.15 -11.67 -0.71
N GLU A 54 4.84 -10.79 -1.46
CA GLU A 54 4.94 -9.35 -1.22
C GLU A 54 3.55 -8.72 -1.16
N ASN A 55 2.73 -8.92 -2.18
CA ASN A 55 1.37 -8.39 -2.24
C ASN A 55 0.52 -8.91 -1.08
N ILE A 56 0.58 -10.20 -0.79
CA ILE A 56 -0.16 -10.79 0.34
C ILE A 56 0.27 -10.14 1.65
N GLY A 57 1.56 -10.00 1.90
CA GLY A 57 2.10 -9.39 3.12
C GLY A 57 1.64 -7.94 3.30
N PHE A 58 1.67 -7.16 2.23
CA PHE A 58 1.21 -5.78 2.23
C PHE A 58 -0.28 -5.67 2.57
N TYR A 59 -1.12 -6.41 1.82
CA TYR A 59 -2.57 -6.30 1.98
C TYR A 59 -3.09 -6.89 3.29
N VAL A 60 -2.49 -7.97 3.80
CA VAL A 60 -2.87 -8.53 5.10
C VAL A 60 -2.68 -7.51 6.21
N VAL A 61 -1.55 -6.81 6.26
CA VAL A 61 -1.28 -5.83 7.32
C VAL A 61 -2.19 -4.62 7.19
N ILE A 62 -2.40 -4.09 5.99
CA ILE A 62 -3.23 -2.90 5.83
C ILE A 62 -4.71 -3.20 6.12
N LEU A 63 -5.22 -4.35 5.66
CA LEU A 63 -6.58 -4.82 5.96
C LEU A 63 -6.79 -5.03 7.46
N PHE A 64 -5.84 -5.67 8.13
CA PHE A 64 -5.92 -5.90 9.57
C PHE A 64 -5.96 -4.58 10.36
N ARG A 65 -5.14 -3.62 9.99
CA ARG A 65 -5.15 -2.29 10.62
C ARG A 65 -6.44 -1.53 10.38
N GLU A 66 -6.97 -1.55 9.17
CA GLU A 66 -8.25 -0.90 8.85
C GLU A 66 -9.42 -1.61 9.56
N PHE A 67 -9.39 -2.94 9.68
CA PHE A 67 -10.34 -3.70 10.48
C PHE A 67 -10.34 -3.26 11.95
N LEU A 68 -9.16 -3.16 12.57
CA LEU A 68 -9.05 -2.71 13.97
C LEU A 68 -9.56 -1.27 14.15
N LYS A 69 -9.25 -0.37 13.21
CA LYS A 69 -9.78 1.00 13.23
C LYS A 69 -11.30 1.03 13.11
N GLY A 70 -11.86 0.26 12.15
CA GLY A 70 -13.30 0.16 11.95
C GLY A 70 -14.02 -0.36 13.19
N ARG A 71 -13.49 -1.40 13.82
CA ARG A 71 -14.04 -1.91 15.10
C ARG A 71 -14.00 -0.86 16.22
N LYS A 72 -12.87 -0.13 16.34
CA LYS A 72 -12.74 0.94 17.35
C LYS A 72 -13.76 2.06 17.11
N GLN A 73 -13.95 2.48 15.88
CA GLN A 73 -14.92 3.51 15.52
C GLN A 73 -16.36 3.07 15.78
N ALA A 74 -16.72 1.83 15.38
CA ALA A 74 -18.04 1.27 15.66
C ALA A 74 -18.31 1.22 17.17
N LYS A 75 -17.35 0.78 17.98
CA LYS A 75 -17.46 0.76 19.44
C LYS A 75 -17.69 2.16 20.03
N MET A 76 -17.00 3.18 19.52
CA MET A 76 -17.20 4.57 19.96
C MET A 76 -18.59 5.12 19.60
N GLN A 77 -19.23 4.58 18.56
CA GLN A 77 -20.58 4.93 18.14
C GLN A 77 -21.66 4.00 18.74
N HIS A 78 -21.31 3.14 19.68
CA HIS A 78 -22.19 2.11 20.25
C HIS A 78 -22.84 1.19 19.19
N LYS A 79 -22.13 0.95 18.06
CA LYS A 79 -22.56 0.09 16.97
C LYS A 79 -21.72 -1.18 16.92
N THR A 80 -22.33 -2.27 16.46
CA THR A 80 -21.61 -3.52 16.18
C THR A 80 -20.91 -3.40 14.82
N TYR A 81 -19.64 -3.79 14.76
CA TYR A 81 -18.90 -3.84 13.48
C TYR A 81 -19.40 -5.02 12.64
N THR A 82 -20.08 -4.73 11.54
CA THR A 82 -20.73 -5.73 10.69
C THR A 82 -19.87 -6.13 9.50
N LEU A 83 -20.20 -7.28 8.87
CA LEU A 83 -19.57 -7.72 7.63
C LEU A 83 -19.69 -6.66 6.51
N THR A 84 -20.83 -6.00 6.42
CA THR A 84 -21.05 -4.93 5.45
C THR A 84 -20.06 -3.77 5.63
N MET A 85 -19.77 -3.39 6.89
CA MET A 85 -18.76 -2.36 7.19
C MET A 85 -17.36 -2.83 6.81
N PHE A 86 -17.05 -4.10 7.01
CA PHE A 86 -15.78 -4.69 6.57
C PHE A 86 -15.64 -4.69 5.04
N LEU A 87 -16.67 -5.14 4.32
CA LEU A 87 -16.68 -5.13 2.85
C LEU A 87 -16.58 -3.70 2.28
N ALA A 88 -17.23 -2.72 2.90
CA ALA A 88 -17.06 -1.32 2.54
C ALA A 88 -15.61 -0.84 2.73
N THR A 89 -14.94 -1.29 3.80
CA THR A 89 -13.51 -1.02 4.02
C THR A 89 -12.65 -1.65 2.92
N CYS A 90 -12.91 -2.92 2.57
CA CYS A 90 -12.19 -3.59 1.47
C CYS A 90 -12.40 -2.87 0.13
N GLY A 91 -13.63 -2.50 -0.20
CA GLY A 91 -13.94 -1.70 -1.40
C GLY A 91 -13.22 -0.34 -1.41
N GLY A 92 -13.16 0.30 -0.25
CA GLY A 92 -12.39 1.54 -0.07
C GLY A 92 -10.89 1.38 -0.32
N LEU A 93 -10.30 0.26 0.10
CA LEU A 93 -8.89 -0.05 -0.16
C LEU A 93 -8.66 -0.39 -1.64
N LEU A 94 -9.58 -1.13 -2.27
CA LEU A 94 -9.49 -1.43 -3.69
C LEU A 94 -9.51 -0.15 -4.55
N ILE A 95 -10.33 0.83 -4.20
CA ILE A 95 -10.32 2.14 -4.86
C ILE A 95 -9.02 2.91 -4.60
N GLU A 96 -8.47 2.79 -3.39
CA GLU A 96 -7.25 3.49 -2.99
C GLU A 96 -6.00 2.94 -3.71
N PHE A 97 -5.86 1.62 -3.75
CA PHE A 97 -4.66 0.95 -4.26
C PHE A 97 -4.81 0.43 -5.70
N GLY A 98 -6.02 0.00 -6.09
CA GLY A 98 -6.25 -0.66 -7.38
C GLY A 98 -5.76 0.11 -8.60
N PRO A 99 -6.06 1.41 -8.75
CA PRO A 99 -5.56 2.19 -9.87
C PRO A 99 -4.02 2.31 -9.88
N GLY A 100 -3.41 2.46 -8.68
CA GLY A 100 -1.96 2.51 -8.53
C GLY A 100 -1.30 1.18 -8.91
N GLU A 101 -1.85 0.07 -8.44
CA GLU A 101 -1.38 -1.29 -8.72
C GLU A 101 -1.43 -1.62 -10.21
N LEU A 102 -2.53 -1.29 -10.89
CA LEU A 102 -2.67 -1.49 -12.33
C LEU A 102 -1.64 -0.66 -13.12
N LEU A 103 -1.49 0.62 -12.77
CA LEU A 103 -0.51 1.48 -13.40
C LEU A 103 0.91 1.00 -13.14
N ASP A 104 1.24 0.61 -11.92
CA ASP A 104 2.56 0.12 -11.57
C ASP A 104 2.90 -1.17 -12.33
N SER A 105 2.05 -2.18 -12.24
CA SER A 105 2.31 -3.51 -12.80
C SER A 105 2.39 -3.53 -14.32
N PHE A 106 1.55 -2.76 -15.02
CA PHE A 106 1.47 -2.82 -16.48
C PHE A 106 2.25 -1.72 -17.20
N LEU A 107 2.52 -0.61 -16.56
CA LEU A 107 3.17 0.54 -17.22
C LEU A 107 4.44 0.97 -16.49
N VAL A 108 4.34 1.37 -15.22
CA VAL A 108 5.44 2.02 -14.52
C VAL A 108 6.61 1.08 -14.31
N ARG A 109 6.39 -0.08 -13.74
CA ARG A 109 7.41 -1.07 -13.41
C ARG A 109 8.17 -1.59 -14.64
N PRO A 110 7.51 -2.00 -15.74
CA PRO A 110 8.23 -2.39 -16.96
C PRO A 110 9.06 -1.25 -17.56
N VAL A 111 8.51 -0.04 -17.59
CA VAL A 111 9.21 1.13 -18.18
C VAL A 111 10.39 1.54 -17.32
N THR A 112 10.22 1.70 -16.02
CA THR A 112 11.29 2.16 -15.12
C THR A 112 12.43 1.16 -15.03
N ILE A 113 12.13 -0.14 -14.90
CA ILE A 113 13.15 -1.19 -14.86
C ILE A 113 13.84 -1.29 -16.23
N GLY A 114 13.08 -1.28 -17.34
CA GLY A 114 13.63 -1.37 -18.69
C GLY A 114 14.59 -0.21 -19.00
N LEU A 115 14.19 1.01 -18.69
CA LEU A 115 15.05 2.19 -18.87
C LEU A 115 16.26 2.15 -17.95
N ALA A 116 16.08 1.87 -16.67
CA ALA A 116 17.18 1.84 -15.72
C ALA A 116 18.21 0.76 -16.05
N THR A 117 17.78 -0.43 -16.46
CA THR A 117 18.69 -1.52 -16.88
C THR A 117 19.43 -1.20 -18.18
N HIS A 118 18.80 -0.46 -19.08
CA HIS A 118 19.44 -0.02 -20.32
C HIS A 118 20.62 0.94 -20.06
N TYR A 119 20.48 1.89 -19.12
CA TYR A 119 21.49 2.91 -18.86
C TYR A 119 22.51 2.52 -17.76
N MET A 120 22.11 1.72 -16.79
CA MET A 120 22.90 1.44 -15.58
C MET A 120 23.36 -0.03 -15.44
N GLY A 121 23.03 -0.87 -16.43
CA GLY A 121 23.26 -2.31 -16.35
C GLY A 121 22.22 -3.03 -15.49
N ILE A 122 22.28 -4.36 -15.49
CA ILE A 122 21.21 -5.19 -14.91
C ILE A 122 21.09 -5.01 -13.38
N GLU A 123 22.21 -5.10 -12.66
CA GLU A 123 22.18 -5.11 -11.19
C GLU A 123 21.68 -3.80 -10.59
N LEU A 124 22.30 -2.68 -10.96
CA LEU A 124 21.89 -1.35 -10.49
C LEU A 124 20.57 -0.91 -11.12
N GLY A 125 20.35 -1.24 -12.37
CA GLY A 125 19.16 -0.85 -13.11
C GLY A 125 17.89 -1.49 -12.53
N VAL A 126 17.94 -2.74 -12.12
CA VAL A 126 16.80 -3.39 -11.44
C VAL A 126 16.49 -2.70 -10.12
N LEU A 127 17.50 -2.41 -9.31
CA LEU A 127 17.30 -1.73 -8.02
C LEU A 127 16.73 -0.32 -8.20
N VAL A 128 17.34 0.49 -9.05
CA VAL A 128 16.91 1.87 -9.31
C VAL A 128 15.53 1.91 -9.97
N GLY A 129 15.29 1.00 -10.94
CA GLY A 129 14.00 0.89 -11.60
C GLY A 129 12.88 0.50 -10.62
N LYS A 130 13.14 -0.46 -9.72
CA LYS A 130 12.21 -0.84 -8.66
C LYS A 130 11.91 0.34 -7.73
N LEU A 131 12.93 1.00 -7.18
CA LEU A 131 12.73 2.16 -6.30
C LEU A 131 11.95 3.29 -6.98
N SER A 132 12.21 3.52 -8.27
CA SER A 132 11.47 4.52 -9.05
C SER A 132 10.01 4.12 -9.24
N ALA A 133 9.73 2.85 -9.49
CA ALA A 133 8.37 2.31 -9.58
C ALA A 133 7.64 2.48 -8.24
N ASP A 134 8.27 2.10 -7.13
CA ASP A 134 7.68 2.20 -5.79
C ASP A 134 7.29 3.66 -5.45
N VAL A 135 8.17 4.63 -5.74
CA VAL A 135 7.85 6.06 -5.57
C VAL A 135 6.64 6.47 -6.42
N THR A 136 6.60 6.04 -7.68
CA THR A 136 5.50 6.36 -8.60
C THR A 136 4.19 5.69 -8.18
N PHE A 137 4.24 4.51 -7.61
CA PHE A 137 3.08 3.82 -7.04
C PHE A 137 2.50 4.58 -5.84
N PHE A 138 3.36 5.08 -4.94
CA PHE A 138 2.88 5.78 -3.74
C PHE A 138 2.25 7.14 -4.03
N VAL A 139 2.65 7.85 -5.10
CA VAL A 139 2.08 9.16 -5.43
C VAL A 139 0.56 9.12 -5.64
N PRO A 140 0.00 8.32 -6.59
CA PRO A 140 -1.47 8.24 -6.75
C PRO A 140 -2.17 7.68 -5.51
N THR A 141 -1.58 6.71 -4.83
CA THR A 141 -2.13 6.11 -3.60
C THR A 141 -2.33 7.17 -2.51
N ILE A 142 -1.33 8.01 -2.28
CA ILE A 142 -1.40 9.11 -1.30
C ILE A 142 -2.44 10.15 -1.71
N LEU A 143 -2.51 10.51 -3.00
CA LEU A 143 -3.49 11.47 -3.51
C LEU A 143 -4.92 10.97 -3.30
N ILE A 144 -5.21 9.71 -3.60
CA ILE A 144 -6.52 9.09 -3.39
C ILE A 144 -6.87 9.05 -1.90
N TYR A 145 -5.91 8.70 -1.04
CA TYR A 145 -6.09 8.71 0.41
C TYR A 145 -6.46 10.11 0.94
N GLU A 146 -5.73 11.14 0.54
CA GLU A 146 -6.03 12.53 0.93
C GLU A 146 -7.37 13.01 0.40
N PHE A 147 -7.73 12.64 -0.83
CA PHE A 147 -9.04 12.96 -1.41
C PHE A 147 -10.18 12.33 -0.59
N LYS A 148 -10.09 11.04 -0.28
CA LYS A 148 -11.09 10.33 0.56
C LYS A 148 -11.22 10.96 1.93
N LYS A 149 -10.09 11.30 2.57
CA LYS A 149 -10.05 11.95 3.89
C LYS A 149 -10.72 13.33 3.86
N ASN A 150 -10.43 14.15 2.84
CA ASN A 150 -11.03 15.47 2.69
C ASN A 150 -12.54 15.38 2.38
N TYR A 151 -12.94 14.40 1.57
CA TYR A 151 -14.37 14.15 1.27
C TYR A 151 -15.14 13.76 2.54
N ALA A 152 -14.60 12.83 3.34
CA ALA A 152 -15.20 12.41 4.59
C ALA A 152 -15.35 13.58 5.59
N ARG A 153 -14.33 14.45 5.69
CA ARG A 153 -14.41 15.67 6.53
C ARG A 153 -15.49 16.63 6.07
N LYS A 154 -15.61 16.88 4.76
CA LYS A 154 -16.65 17.76 4.20
C LYS A 154 -18.05 17.20 4.43
N LYS A 155 -18.22 15.87 4.31
CA LYS A 155 -19.49 15.21 4.58
C LYS A 155 -19.88 15.34 6.05
N ALA A 156 -18.98 15.05 6.98
CA ALA A 156 -19.24 15.19 8.42
C ALA A 156 -19.56 16.64 8.82
N ALA A 157 -18.88 17.64 8.22
CA ALA A 157 -19.20 19.05 8.46
C ALA A 157 -20.58 19.46 7.95
N ARG A 158 -21.05 18.90 6.85
CA ARG A 158 -22.42 19.15 6.33
C ARG A 158 -23.49 18.53 7.24
N GLU A 159 -23.26 17.30 7.71
CA GLU A 159 -24.18 16.59 8.62
C GLU A 159 -24.27 17.27 10.00
N ALA A 160 -23.24 18.00 10.44
CA ALA A 160 -23.25 18.75 11.68
C ALA A 160 -23.99 20.11 11.58
N LEU A 161 -24.27 20.59 10.37
CA LEU A 161 -24.97 21.85 10.08
C LEU A 161 -26.44 21.66 9.71
N SER A 162 -26.87 20.41 9.51
CA SER A 162 -28.27 20.02 9.24
C SER A 162 -28.98 19.54 10.49
#